data_f2e0fe4675128e55b698f6ebfd50e8aa
#
_entry.id   f2e0fe4675128e55b698f6ebfd50e8aa
#
_cell.length_a   1.000
_cell.length_b   1.000
_cell.length_c   1.000
_cell.angle_alpha   90.00
_cell.angle_beta   90.00
_cell.angle_gamma   90.00
#
_symmetry.space_group_name_H-M   'P 1'
#
loop_
_entity.id
_entity.type
_entity.pdbx_description
1 polymer ?
#
loop_
_entity_poly.entity_id
_entity_poly.type
_entity_poly.pdbx_seq_one_letter_code
_entity_poly.pdbx_strand_id
1 'polypeptide(L)'
;WLYADDIILLSASVSGLQHMIDACILELENVDLAVNILKTKCMRIGRRYKAIDTPVAINGSSIQWCNQLSYLGMVFTTSAIFKCNLHENKANFFRAANSILSRVGSKNIPVLMSLVFSKCMSMLTYGVTAIMLKKYEFSKLDNCLVLFLAKIFGTFNKNILQQCLYYTGYLPVSLIVALNKMKFLSSFAQLENYNDT
;
A
#
# COMPACT_ATOMS: atom_id res chain seq x y z
N TRP A 1 4.66 -13.43 10.34
CA TRP A 1 4.01 -13.45 9.02
C TRP A 1 5.09 -13.68 7.98
N LEU A 2 4.87 -14.66 7.13
CA LEU A 2 5.80 -15.09 6.08
C LEU A 2 5.20 -14.84 4.71
N TYR A 3 5.97 -14.28 3.81
CA TYR A 3 5.63 -14.18 2.40
C TYR A 3 6.90 -14.37 1.55
N ALA A 4 7.02 -15.51 0.89
CA ALA A 4 8.24 -15.95 0.22
C ALA A 4 9.45 -15.86 1.19
N ASP A 5 10.44 -15.03 0.87
CA ASP A 5 11.65 -14.82 1.67
C ASP A 5 11.49 -13.75 2.77
N ASP A 6 10.36 -13.02 2.77
CA ASP A 6 10.15 -11.90 3.69
C ASP A 6 9.43 -12.36 4.97
N ILE A 7 10.01 -12.03 6.11
CA ILE A 7 9.46 -12.32 7.45
C ILE A 7 9.12 -11.00 8.14
N ILE A 8 7.88 -10.88 8.65
CA ILE A 8 7.50 -9.79 9.56
C ILE A 8 7.28 -10.34 10.96
N LEU A 9 8.01 -9.78 11.92
CA LEU A 9 7.83 -10.01 13.35
C LEU A 9 7.16 -8.77 13.97
N LEU A 10 6.10 -8.99 14.73
CA LEU A 10 5.33 -7.92 15.40
C LEU A 10 5.30 -8.17 16.90
N SER A 11 5.73 -7.20 17.69
CA SER A 11 5.70 -7.27 19.14
C SER A 11 5.26 -5.95 19.77
N ALA A 12 4.61 -6.00 20.91
CA ALA A 12 4.24 -4.83 21.69
C ALA A 12 5.41 -4.21 22.47
N SER A 13 6.53 -4.95 22.64
CA SER A 13 7.73 -4.50 23.36
C SER A 13 9.00 -4.83 22.60
N VAL A 14 10.07 -4.09 22.86
CA VAL A 14 11.39 -4.35 22.24
C VAL A 14 11.99 -5.66 22.75
N SER A 15 11.83 -5.98 24.03
CA SER A 15 12.27 -7.26 24.58
C SER A 15 11.52 -8.44 23.95
N GLY A 16 10.20 -8.34 23.81
CA GLY A 16 9.43 -9.37 23.11
C GLY A 16 9.82 -9.51 21.63
N LEU A 17 10.16 -8.39 20.97
CA LEU A 17 10.68 -8.44 19.59
C LEU A 17 12.03 -9.18 19.53
N GLN A 18 12.96 -8.91 20.49
CA GLN A 18 14.23 -9.61 20.54
C GLN A 18 14.04 -11.12 20.73
N HIS A 19 13.19 -11.55 21.66
CA HIS A 19 12.90 -12.98 21.86
C HIS A 19 12.32 -13.64 20.61
N MET A 20 11.45 -12.94 19.87
CA MET A 20 10.91 -13.46 18.61
C MET A 20 11.99 -13.58 17.53
N ILE A 21 12.92 -12.64 17.48
CA ILE A 21 14.06 -12.68 16.55
C ILE A 21 14.96 -13.86 16.87
N ASP A 22 15.32 -14.04 18.14
CA ASP A 22 16.20 -15.13 18.59
C ASP A 22 15.58 -16.51 18.28
N ALA A 23 14.28 -16.68 18.55
CA ALA A 23 13.56 -17.89 18.19
C ALA A 23 13.49 -18.11 16.67
N CYS A 24 13.23 -17.04 15.90
CA CYS A 24 13.18 -17.12 14.45
C CYS A 24 14.53 -17.52 13.84
N ILE A 25 15.65 -16.99 14.38
CA ILE A 25 17.00 -17.35 13.92
C ILE A 25 17.27 -18.82 14.16
N LEU A 26 16.96 -19.31 15.36
CA LEU A 26 17.16 -20.72 15.70
C LEU A 26 16.41 -21.66 14.75
N GLU A 27 15.15 -21.33 14.43
CA GLU A 27 14.36 -22.13 13.49
C GLU A 27 14.86 -22.05 12.05
N LEU A 28 15.37 -20.89 11.62
CA LEU A 28 15.95 -20.73 10.29
C LEU A 28 17.27 -21.49 10.15
N GLU A 29 18.12 -21.51 11.20
CA GLU A 29 19.35 -22.29 11.24
C GLU A 29 19.08 -23.80 11.14
N ASN A 30 17.99 -24.29 11.72
CA ASN A 30 17.58 -25.69 11.62
C ASN A 30 17.26 -26.14 10.17
N VAL A 31 16.97 -25.20 9.28
CA VAL A 31 16.68 -25.46 7.86
C VAL A 31 17.74 -24.85 6.92
N ASP A 32 18.94 -24.60 7.43
CA ASP A 32 20.09 -24.05 6.70
C ASP A 32 19.81 -22.68 6.04
N LEU A 33 18.93 -21.87 6.64
CA LEU A 33 18.64 -20.52 6.18
C LEU A 33 19.31 -19.48 7.08
N ALA A 34 19.78 -18.38 6.48
CA ALA A 34 20.42 -17.28 7.21
C ALA A 34 19.68 -15.96 6.97
N VAL A 35 19.52 -15.17 8.05
CA VAL A 35 18.91 -13.83 7.97
C VAL A 35 19.89 -12.82 7.39
N ASN A 36 19.47 -12.05 6.40
CA ASN A 36 20.27 -10.95 5.87
C ASN A 36 20.15 -9.72 6.77
N ILE A 37 21.12 -9.53 7.66
CA ILE A 37 21.15 -8.45 8.66
C ILE A 37 21.12 -7.08 8.00
N LEU A 38 21.79 -6.89 6.86
CA LEU A 38 21.86 -5.61 6.15
C LEU A 38 20.51 -5.18 5.57
N LYS A 39 19.65 -6.12 5.19
CA LYS A 39 18.29 -5.88 4.69
C LYS A 39 17.27 -5.80 5.82
N THR A 40 17.56 -6.44 6.97
CA THR A 40 16.66 -6.48 8.12
C THR A 40 16.61 -5.11 8.80
N LYS A 41 15.41 -4.63 9.09
CA LYS A 41 15.19 -3.30 9.69
C LYS A 41 14.12 -3.37 10.75
N CYS A 42 14.24 -2.53 11.77
CA CYS A 42 13.24 -2.33 12.80
C CYS A 42 12.47 -1.01 12.56
N MET A 43 11.19 -1.02 12.86
CA MET A 43 10.36 0.18 12.82
C MET A 43 9.41 0.21 14.01
N ARG A 44 9.19 1.39 14.57
CA ARG A 44 8.27 1.58 15.69
C ARG A 44 7.00 2.30 15.23
N ILE A 45 5.85 1.73 15.60
CA ILE A 45 4.53 2.31 15.36
C ILE A 45 3.79 2.41 16.71
N GLY A 46 3.07 3.49 16.94
CA GLY A 46 2.30 3.70 18.16
C GLY A 46 2.69 4.98 18.89
N ARG A 47 2.10 5.22 20.06
CA ARG A 47 2.27 6.48 20.82
C ARG A 47 3.74 6.82 21.15
N ARG A 48 4.58 5.80 21.28
CA ARG A 48 6.03 5.95 21.59
C ARG A 48 6.93 5.92 20.36
N TYR A 49 6.41 6.23 19.17
CA TYR A 49 7.18 6.15 17.92
C TYR A 49 8.41 7.06 17.87
N LYS A 50 8.46 8.11 18.71
CA LYS A 50 9.62 9.01 18.86
C LYS A 50 10.54 8.64 20.04
N ALA A 51 10.27 7.55 20.76
CA ALA A 51 11.13 7.17 21.87
C ALA A 51 12.54 6.79 21.37
N ILE A 52 13.52 6.92 22.25
CA ILE A 52 14.90 6.54 21.97
C ILE A 52 14.94 5.05 21.56
N ASP A 53 15.70 4.77 20.51
CA ASP A 53 15.84 3.42 19.98
C ASP A 53 16.63 2.56 20.97
N THR A 54 16.00 1.47 21.39
CA THR A 54 16.67 0.43 22.17
C THR A 54 17.32 -0.53 21.18
N PRO A 55 18.59 -0.91 21.36
CA PRO A 55 19.27 -1.81 20.43
C PRO A 55 18.51 -3.14 20.33
N VAL A 56 18.34 -3.60 19.10
CA VAL A 56 17.87 -4.94 18.74
C VAL A 56 18.99 -5.58 17.92
N ALA A 57 19.33 -6.83 18.19
CA ALA A 57 20.48 -7.46 17.57
C ALA A 57 20.14 -8.83 16.97
N ILE A 58 20.89 -9.22 15.95
CA ILE A 58 20.95 -10.56 15.37
C ILE A 58 22.40 -11.03 15.46
N ASN A 59 22.65 -12.14 16.17
CA ASN A 59 23.97 -12.71 16.35
C ASN A 59 25.02 -11.66 16.78
N GLY A 60 24.65 -10.77 17.73
CA GLY A 60 25.52 -9.71 18.24
C GLY A 60 25.62 -8.46 17.34
N SER A 61 25.06 -8.48 16.13
CA SER A 61 25.04 -7.35 15.21
C SER A 61 23.75 -6.54 15.38
N SER A 62 23.86 -5.23 15.60
CA SER A 62 22.71 -4.34 15.80
C SER A 62 21.91 -4.17 14.52
N ILE A 63 20.59 -4.27 14.61
CA ILE A 63 19.65 -3.99 13.51
C ILE A 63 19.33 -2.50 13.48
N GLN A 64 19.25 -1.95 12.28
CA GLN A 64 18.95 -0.53 12.07
C GLN A 64 17.46 -0.22 12.30
N TRP A 65 17.20 0.76 13.17
CA TRP A 65 15.89 1.41 13.24
C TRP A 65 15.67 2.35 12.06
N CYS A 66 14.49 2.32 11.47
CA CYS A 66 14.16 3.14 10.32
C CYS A 66 12.82 3.86 10.48
N ASN A 67 12.70 5.02 9.85
CA ASN A 67 11.47 5.81 9.83
C ASN A 67 10.53 5.40 8.68
N GLN A 68 11.04 4.65 7.72
CA GLN A 68 10.28 4.12 6.59
C GLN A 68 10.75 2.71 6.28
N LEU A 69 9.80 1.83 6.03
CA LEU A 69 10.03 0.43 5.66
C LEU A 69 9.17 0.09 4.45
N SER A 70 9.79 -0.46 3.42
CA SER A 70 9.05 -1.02 2.27
C SER A 70 8.82 -2.50 2.50
N TYR A 71 7.56 -2.94 2.38
CA TYR A 71 7.18 -4.35 2.45
C TYR A 71 6.08 -4.62 1.44
N LEU A 72 6.24 -5.65 0.62
CA LEU A 72 5.32 -6.03 -0.46
C LEU A 72 4.88 -4.82 -1.32
N GLY A 73 5.82 -3.95 -1.68
CA GLY A 73 5.54 -2.76 -2.50
C GLY A 73 4.78 -1.64 -1.78
N MET A 74 4.54 -1.76 -0.48
CA MET A 74 3.93 -0.72 0.34
C MET A 74 4.97 -0.07 1.25
N VAL A 75 4.96 1.25 1.35
CA VAL A 75 5.89 2.01 2.20
C VAL A 75 5.20 2.40 3.50
N PHE A 76 5.59 1.73 4.58
CA PHE A 76 5.14 2.05 5.94
C PHE A 76 5.98 3.16 6.54
N THR A 77 5.37 4.00 7.39
CA THR A 77 6.07 5.11 8.04
C THR A 77 5.88 5.08 9.55
N THR A 78 6.96 5.37 10.27
CA THR A 78 6.93 5.55 11.73
C THR A 78 5.95 6.65 12.11
N SER A 79 4.94 6.34 12.91
CA SER A 79 3.93 7.30 13.36
C SER A 79 3.15 6.77 14.57
N ALA A 80 2.34 7.65 15.20
CA ALA A 80 1.50 7.29 16.33
C ALA A 80 0.39 6.29 15.98
N ILE A 81 0.05 6.16 14.71
CA ILE A 81 -0.94 5.20 14.17
C ILE A 81 -0.32 4.48 12.98
N PHE A 82 -0.82 3.30 12.65
CA PHE A 82 -0.39 2.59 11.46
C PHE A 82 -0.67 3.42 10.20
N LYS A 83 0.37 3.73 9.42
CA LYS A 83 0.29 4.63 8.28
C LYS A 83 1.18 4.16 7.13
N CYS A 84 0.62 4.21 5.91
CA CYS A 84 1.35 3.97 4.67
C CYS A 84 1.55 5.28 3.90
N ASN A 85 2.66 5.36 3.20
CA ASN A 85 2.94 6.44 2.27
C ASN A 85 2.45 6.03 0.87
N LEU A 86 1.44 6.71 0.36
CA LEU A 86 0.86 6.46 -0.97
C LEU A 86 1.54 7.27 -2.08
N HIS A 87 2.71 7.85 -1.82
CA HIS A 87 3.41 8.67 -2.82
C HIS A 87 3.78 7.84 -4.05
N GLU A 88 4.30 6.64 -3.86
CA GLU A 88 4.69 5.76 -4.96
C GLU A 88 3.48 5.28 -5.78
N ASN A 89 2.37 4.93 -5.14
CA ASN A 89 1.13 4.59 -5.84
C ASN A 89 0.72 5.71 -6.81
N LYS A 90 0.72 6.96 -6.33
CA LYS A 90 0.38 8.13 -7.14
C LYS A 90 1.39 8.38 -8.26
N ALA A 91 2.69 8.29 -7.95
CA ALA A 91 3.75 8.48 -8.94
C ALA A 91 3.67 7.43 -10.06
N ASN A 92 3.47 6.16 -9.70
CA ASN A 92 3.32 5.06 -10.65
C ASN A 92 2.07 5.24 -11.53
N PHE A 93 0.95 5.62 -10.93
CA PHE A 93 -0.27 5.95 -11.67
C PHE A 93 -0.01 7.04 -12.71
N PHE A 94 0.54 8.19 -12.30
CA PHE A 94 0.78 9.29 -13.24
C PHE A 94 1.80 8.95 -14.31
N ARG A 95 2.86 8.20 -13.97
CA ARG A 95 3.85 7.74 -14.94
C ARG A 95 3.22 6.86 -16.01
N ALA A 96 2.44 5.86 -15.60
CA ALA A 96 1.75 4.94 -16.51
C ALA A 96 0.66 5.66 -17.33
N ALA A 97 -0.19 6.44 -16.67
CA ALA A 97 -1.28 7.15 -17.33
C ALA A 97 -0.77 8.19 -18.35
N ASN A 98 0.29 8.94 -18.03
CA ASN A 98 0.92 9.87 -18.97
C ASN A 98 1.61 9.14 -20.12
N SER A 99 2.22 7.97 -19.89
CA SER A 99 2.80 7.14 -20.96
C SER A 99 1.73 6.65 -21.95
N ILE A 100 0.56 6.24 -21.44
CA ILE A 100 -0.57 5.86 -22.31
C ILE A 100 -1.08 7.08 -23.07
N LEU A 101 -1.28 8.22 -22.40
CA LEU A 101 -1.73 9.46 -23.01
C LEU A 101 -0.78 9.92 -24.15
N SER A 102 0.53 9.83 -23.96
CA SER A 102 1.51 10.22 -24.98
C SER A 102 1.47 9.33 -26.23
N ARG A 103 1.10 8.06 -26.08
CA ARG A 103 1.01 7.09 -27.21
C ARG A 103 -0.34 7.12 -27.92
N VAL A 104 -1.43 7.17 -27.17
CA VAL A 104 -2.80 7.15 -27.73
C VAL A 104 -3.22 8.55 -28.21
N GLY A 105 -2.71 9.59 -27.56
CA GLY A 105 -3.13 10.97 -27.77
C GLY A 105 -4.54 11.24 -27.16
N SER A 106 -4.95 12.49 -27.24
CA SER A 106 -6.27 12.92 -26.72
C SER A 106 -7.42 12.79 -27.75
N LYS A 107 -7.12 12.31 -28.97
CA LYS A 107 -8.14 12.18 -30.03
C LYS A 107 -9.11 11.02 -29.81
N ASN A 108 -8.66 9.95 -29.14
CA ASN A 108 -9.49 8.77 -28.90
C ASN A 108 -9.71 8.57 -27.38
N ILE A 109 -10.54 9.45 -26.81
CA ILE A 109 -10.85 9.47 -25.37
C ILE A 109 -11.40 8.12 -24.87
N PRO A 110 -12.34 7.43 -25.53
CA PRO A 110 -12.85 6.15 -25.07
C PRO A 110 -11.74 5.09 -24.89
N VAL A 111 -10.84 4.95 -25.86
CA VAL A 111 -9.72 3.99 -25.78
C VAL A 111 -8.74 4.41 -24.68
N LEU A 112 -8.41 5.69 -24.59
CA LEU A 112 -7.55 6.21 -23.54
C LEU A 112 -8.10 5.91 -22.14
N MET A 113 -9.38 6.20 -21.91
CA MET A 113 -10.06 5.92 -20.64
C MET A 113 -10.06 4.44 -20.32
N SER A 114 -10.42 3.58 -21.26
CA SER A 114 -10.42 2.12 -21.09
C SER A 114 -9.03 1.61 -20.68
N LEU A 115 -7.96 2.06 -21.33
CA LEU A 115 -6.60 1.69 -21.02
C LEU A 115 -6.15 2.18 -19.63
N VAL A 116 -6.45 3.43 -19.29
CA VAL A 116 -6.08 3.98 -17.97
C VAL A 116 -6.83 3.27 -16.85
N PHE A 117 -8.12 3.05 -17.01
CA PHE A 117 -8.89 2.33 -15.97
C PHE A 117 -8.50 0.87 -15.85
N SER A 118 -8.23 0.17 -16.93
CA SER A 118 -7.83 -1.24 -16.88
C SER A 118 -6.39 -1.47 -16.42
N LYS A 119 -5.46 -0.56 -16.69
CA LYS A 119 -4.01 -0.77 -16.45
C LYS A 119 -3.44 0.09 -15.33
N CYS A 120 -3.93 1.31 -15.13
CA CYS A 120 -3.32 2.24 -14.18
C CYS A 120 -4.04 2.30 -12.83
N MET A 121 -5.34 1.99 -12.77
CA MET A 121 -6.10 2.06 -11.52
C MET A 121 -5.60 1.06 -10.48
N SER A 122 -5.15 -0.13 -10.88
CA SER A 122 -4.54 -1.10 -9.99
C SER A 122 -3.29 -0.56 -9.28
N MET A 123 -2.48 0.25 -9.96
CA MET A 123 -1.31 0.88 -9.36
C MET A 123 -1.69 1.90 -8.28
N LEU A 124 -2.77 2.66 -8.52
CA LEU A 124 -3.26 3.66 -7.57
C LEU A 124 -3.92 3.02 -6.33
N THR A 125 -4.61 1.90 -6.52
CA THR A 125 -5.38 1.22 -5.47
C THR A 125 -4.61 0.08 -4.80
N TYR A 126 -3.40 -0.25 -5.25
CA TYR A 126 -2.60 -1.34 -4.71
C TYR A 126 -2.35 -1.19 -3.21
N GLY A 127 -2.68 -2.22 -2.44
CA GLY A 127 -2.53 -2.27 -0.98
C GLY A 127 -3.48 -1.35 -0.20
N VAL A 128 -4.21 -0.44 -0.88
CA VAL A 128 -5.08 0.56 -0.24
C VAL A 128 -6.24 -0.09 0.51
N THR A 129 -6.72 -1.23 0.03
CA THR A 129 -7.82 -1.99 0.66
C THR A 129 -7.43 -2.58 2.01
N ALA A 130 -6.14 -2.88 2.22
CA ALA A 130 -5.62 -3.48 3.45
C ALA A 130 -5.35 -2.46 4.57
N ILE A 131 -5.40 -1.16 4.28
CA ILE A 131 -5.10 -0.10 5.23
C ILE A 131 -6.33 0.74 5.59
N MET A 132 -6.32 1.34 6.78
CA MET A 132 -7.33 2.30 7.19
C MET A 132 -6.92 3.70 6.76
N LEU A 133 -7.50 4.18 5.66
CA LEU A 133 -7.32 5.54 5.20
C LEU A 133 -8.32 6.50 5.87
N LYS A 134 -7.86 7.70 6.17
CA LYS A 134 -8.72 8.81 6.57
C LYS A 134 -9.40 9.42 5.34
N LYS A 135 -10.54 10.08 5.54
CA LYS A 135 -11.32 10.71 4.46
C LYS A 135 -10.47 11.63 3.56
N TYR A 136 -9.55 12.39 4.14
CA TYR A 136 -8.67 13.29 3.36
C TYR A 136 -7.65 12.52 2.48
N GLU A 137 -7.26 11.30 2.87
CA GLU A 137 -6.36 10.45 2.09
C GLU A 137 -7.08 9.86 0.88
N PHE A 138 -8.34 9.44 1.04
CA PHE A 138 -9.20 9.08 -0.09
C PHE A 138 -9.38 10.24 -1.05
N SER A 139 -9.64 11.45 -0.55
CA SER A 139 -9.74 12.64 -1.39
C SER A 139 -8.46 12.92 -2.19
N LYS A 140 -7.28 12.61 -1.64
CA LYS A 140 -6.01 12.72 -2.37
C LYS A 140 -5.88 11.70 -3.50
N LEU A 141 -6.42 10.49 -3.33
CA LEU A 141 -6.45 9.48 -4.38
C LEU A 141 -7.46 9.86 -5.48
N ASP A 142 -8.66 10.28 -5.09
CA ASP A 142 -9.66 10.78 -6.04
C ASP A 142 -9.13 11.97 -6.86
N ASN A 143 -8.40 12.89 -6.21
CA ASN A 143 -7.78 14.02 -6.89
C ASN A 143 -6.73 13.59 -7.94
N CYS A 144 -6.05 12.46 -7.79
CA CYS A 144 -5.15 11.97 -8.83
C CYS A 144 -5.91 11.67 -10.13
N LEU A 145 -7.05 11.01 -10.02
CA LEU A 145 -7.91 10.74 -11.17
C LEU A 145 -8.49 12.03 -11.75
N VAL A 146 -9.00 12.93 -10.90
CA VAL A 146 -9.55 14.23 -11.32
C VAL A 146 -8.50 15.05 -12.07
N LEU A 147 -7.26 15.12 -11.59
CA LEU A 147 -6.17 15.84 -12.26
C LEU A 147 -5.82 15.22 -13.62
N PHE A 148 -5.83 13.90 -13.71
CA PHE A 148 -5.60 13.23 -14.99
C PHE A 148 -6.74 13.51 -15.98
N LEU A 149 -7.99 13.45 -15.53
CA LEU A 149 -9.16 13.80 -16.35
C LEU A 149 -9.14 15.27 -16.77
N ALA A 150 -8.75 16.17 -15.87
CA ALA A 150 -8.60 17.60 -16.19
C ALA A 150 -7.62 17.81 -17.34
N LYS A 151 -6.53 17.04 -17.38
CA LYS A 151 -5.56 17.08 -18.47
C LYS A 151 -6.13 16.57 -19.80
N ILE A 152 -6.98 15.53 -19.77
CA ILE A 152 -7.59 14.96 -20.98
C ILE A 152 -8.67 15.88 -21.53
N PHE A 153 -9.56 16.38 -20.66
CA PHE A 153 -10.73 17.19 -21.06
C PHE A 153 -10.43 18.69 -21.13
N GLY A 154 -9.23 19.13 -20.77
CA GLY A 154 -8.82 20.54 -20.83
C GLY A 154 -9.61 21.47 -19.89
N THR A 155 -10.16 20.94 -18.77
CA THR A 155 -10.96 21.71 -17.83
C THR A 155 -10.63 21.31 -16.38
N PHE A 156 -10.65 22.29 -15.47
CA PHE A 156 -10.51 22.08 -14.02
C PHE A 156 -11.85 22.19 -13.27
N ASN A 157 -12.97 22.35 -13.99
CA ASN A 157 -14.28 22.41 -13.37
C ASN A 157 -14.67 21.02 -12.82
N LYS A 158 -14.70 20.89 -11.49
CA LYS A 158 -14.99 19.63 -10.82
C LYS A 158 -16.35 19.03 -11.19
N ASN A 159 -17.37 19.87 -11.37
CA ASN A 159 -18.72 19.41 -11.73
C ASN A 159 -18.71 18.77 -13.12
N ILE A 160 -18.02 19.39 -14.09
CA ILE A 160 -17.88 18.83 -15.45
C ILE A 160 -17.11 17.50 -15.38
N LEU A 161 -16.00 17.44 -14.63
CA LEU A 161 -15.20 16.22 -14.51
C LEU A 161 -15.97 15.07 -13.82
N GLN A 162 -16.82 15.38 -12.83
CA GLN A 162 -17.70 14.39 -12.22
C GLN A 162 -18.76 13.87 -13.20
N GLN A 163 -19.34 14.77 -14.02
CA GLN A 163 -20.25 14.37 -15.08
C GLN A 163 -19.55 13.48 -16.12
N CYS A 164 -18.32 13.83 -16.51
CA CYS A 164 -17.52 13.00 -17.42
C CYS A 164 -17.30 11.60 -16.85
N LEU A 165 -16.97 11.46 -15.56
CA LEU A 165 -16.86 10.15 -14.90
C LEU A 165 -18.18 9.40 -14.94
N TYR A 166 -19.28 10.05 -14.58
CA TYR A 166 -20.61 9.45 -14.58
C TYR A 166 -21.01 8.91 -15.97
N TYR A 167 -20.89 9.74 -17.01
CA TYR A 167 -21.25 9.35 -18.38
C TYR A 167 -20.30 8.32 -19.00
N THR A 168 -19.06 8.22 -18.55
CA THR A 168 -18.13 7.18 -18.98
C THR A 168 -18.31 5.85 -18.24
N GLY A 169 -19.18 5.82 -17.21
CA GLY A 169 -19.43 4.62 -16.40
C GLY A 169 -18.28 4.24 -15.44
N TYR A 170 -17.30 5.13 -15.25
CA TYR A 170 -16.18 4.88 -14.35
C TYR A 170 -16.41 5.45 -12.96
N LEU A 171 -15.97 4.71 -11.94
CA LEU A 171 -16.14 5.09 -10.55
C LEU A 171 -14.95 5.91 -10.02
N PRO A 172 -15.18 6.82 -9.05
CA PRO A 172 -14.10 7.42 -8.27
C PRO A 172 -13.26 6.36 -7.57
N VAL A 173 -11.99 6.70 -7.30
CA VAL A 173 -11.03 5.78 -6.65
C VAL A 173 -11.54 5.33 -5.28
N SER A 174 -12.13 6.24 -4.50
CA SER A 174 -12.70 5.95 -3.19
C SER A 174 -13.78 4.87 -3.24
N LEU A 175 -14.66 4.89 -4.25
CA LEU A 175 -15.68 3.85 -4.45
C LEU A 175 -15.08 2.52 -4.92
N ILE A 176 -14.09 2.56 -5.82
CA ILE A 176 -13.38 1.35 -6.26
C ILE A 176 -12.73 0.65 -5.05
N VAL A 177 -12.05 1.39 -4.19
CA VAL A 177 -11.43 0.85 -2.98
C VAL A 177 -12.48 0.29 -2.02
N ALA A 178 -13.59 1.00 -1.81
CA ALA A 178 -14.68 0.53 -0.95
C ALA A 178 -15.27 -0.79 -1.47
N LEU A 179 -15.56 -0.88 -2.77
CA LEU A 179 -16.07 -2.10 -3.41
C LEU A 179 -15.08 -3.27 -3.27
N ASN A 180 -13.79 -3.03 -3.52
CA ASN A 180 -12.77 -4.07 -3.37
C ASN A 180 -12.65 -4.55 -1.93
N LYS A 181 -12.75 -3.62 -0.96
CA LYS A 181 -12.75 -3.98 0.47
C LYS A 181 -13.98 -4.81 0.86
N MET A 182 -15.16 -4.44 0.36
CA MET A 182 -16.38 -5.23 0.59
C MET A 182 -16.27 -6.63 0.00
N LYS A 183 -15.76 -6.77 -1.23
CA LYS A 183 -15.52 -8.08 -1.86
C LYS A 183 -14.57 -8.95 -1.03
N PHE A 184 -13.46 -8.34 -0.58
CA PHE A 184 -12.49 -9.04 0.27
C PHE A 184 -13.12 -9.52 1.58
N LEU A 185 -13.86 -8.67 2.28
CA LEU A 185 -14.53 -9.02 3.55
C LEU A 185 -15.60 -10.10 3.34
N SER A 186 -16.36 -10.03 2.26
CA SER A 186 -17.34 -11.06 1.91
C SER A 186 -16.69 -12.43 1.67
N SER A 187 -15.58 -12.46 0.91
CA SER A 187 -14.82 -13.68 0.67
C SER A 187 -14.20 -14.24 1.95
N PHE A 188 -13.71 -13.37 2.81
CA PHE A 188 -13.12 -13.75 4.10
C PHE A 188 -14.16 -14.38 5.04
N ALA A 189 -15.35 -13.78 5.15
CA ALA A 189 -16.44 -14.30 5.96
C ALA A 189 -16.94 -15.66 5.47
N GLN A 190 -16.87 -15.94 4.15
CA GLN A 190 -17.21 -17.25 3.62
C GLN A 190 -16.19 -18.33 4.01
N LEU A 191 -14.89 -17.98 4.10
CA LEU A 191 -13.84 -18.91 4.53
C LEU A 191 -13.93 -19.26 6.02
N GLU A 192 -14.31 -18.32 6.90
CA GLU A 192 -14.52 -18.60 8.32
C GLU A 192 -15.66 -19.60 8.54
N ASN A 193 -16.77 -19.45 7.82
CA ASN A 193 -17.88 -20.39 7.90
C ASN A 193 -17.54 -21.82 7.39
N TYR A 194 -16.48 -21.97 6.60
CA TYR A 194 -16.02 -23.28 6.10
C TYR A 194 -15.12 -24.01 7.13
N ASN A 195 -14.49 -23.27 8.05
CA ASN A 195 -13.61 -23.85 9.08
C ASN A 195 -14.37 -24.22 10.37
N ASP A 196 -15.62 -23.79 10.51
CA ASP A 196 -16.50 -24.10 11.66
C ASP A 196 -17.44 -25.30 11.40
N THR A 197 -17.34 -25.94 10.23
CA THR A 197 -18.05 -27.21 9.87
C THR A 197 -17.07 -28.36 9.76
#